data_ff9c7a6d3265aa72d5a73545cfc9ac6e
#
_entry.id   ff9c7a6d3265aa72d5a73545cfc9ac6e
#
_cell.length_a   1.000
_cell.length_b   1.000
_cell.length_c   1.000
_cell.angle_alpha   90.00
_cell.angle_beta   90.00
_cell.angle_gamma   90.00
#
_symmetry.space_group_name_H-M   'P 1'
#
loop_
_entity.id
_entity.type
_entity.pdbx_description
1 polymer ?
#
loop_
_entity_poly.entity_id
_entity_poly.type
_entity_poly.pdbx_seq_one_letter_code
_entity_poly.pdbx_strand_id
1 'polypeptide(L)'
;MIAGFKKLLLLAIIAGIGYGVYFFVFHEEPVTFGLNTSQVTRGDILSTVTATGELNAISVIAVGTQVSGIIQEIYADFNSQVKAGQLIALIDPSVLQLTLKESEASLAVYQASVASAQASLSDAERKLARNRELFARKLIARSEVDTSETDVAMKRASLQEARSRVTQGRAAVERARTNLNYTRITSPVNGVVIDRQVDAGQTVASGYQTPTLFKVAEDLTSMKIETKVDEADIGTVREGQDVTFRVDAFPDEIFAGKVVQVRIAPSTSENVVTYTVIIHVDNPDLKLKPGMTANVSIETAKAVNVLRLPVASLRFTPPEELLATISFDRDILTQKKTLNTGIVWPERDGFMMRPVQVETGITDNRYVELVREILPTSGRDGRAPRQVLRENTELVINAQKGAATGTTTRGGLLGMPGGGRRGGGPR
;
A
#
# COMPACT_ATOMS: atom_id res chain seq x y z
N MET A 1 91.12 -26.10 41.06
CA MET A 1 90.61 -25.85 39.71
C MET A 1 89.19 -26.25 39.53
N ILE A 2 88.55 -27.10 40.33
CA ILE A 2 87.22 -27.68 40.13
C ILE A 2 86.08 -26.73 40.55
N ALA A 3 86.30 -25.77 41.47
CA ALA A 3 85.26 -24.83 41.94
C ALA A 3 84.89 -23.69 40.93
N GLY A 4 85.91 -23.27 40.10
CA GLY A 4 85.69 -22.23 39.07
C GLY A 4 84.85 -22.71 37.88
N PHE A 5 85.01 -23.99 37.51
CA PHE A 5 84.30 -24.58 36.40
C PHE A 5 82.78 -24.77 36.69
N LYS A 6 82.47 -25.12 37.98
CA LYS A 6 81.03 -25.20 38.39
C LYS A 6 80.32 -23.83 38.37
N LYS A 7 81.03 -22.71 38.71
CA LYS A 7 80.47 -21.38 38.68
C LYS A 7 80.22 -20.90 37.22
N LEU A 8 81.13 -21.23 36.31
CA LEU A 8 81.02 -20.87 34.89
C LEU A 8 79.93 -21.65 34.20
N LEU A 9 79.73 -22.91 34.55
CA LEU A 9 78.65 -23.73 34.06
C LEU A 9 77.27 -23.25 34.56
N LEU A 10 77.22 -22.81 35.83
CA LEU A 10 76.00 -22.24 36.40
C LEU A 10 75.57 -20.89 35.72
N LEU A 11 76.57 -20.04 35.40
CA LEU A 11 76.36 -18.78 34.68
C LEU A 11 75.91 -19.02 33.25
N ALA A 12 76.42 -20.04 32.54
CA ALA A 12 75.97 -20.41 31.18
C ALA A 12 74.57 -20.94 31.17
N ILE A 13 74.19 -21.71 32.21
CA ILE A 13 72.80 -22.21 32.34
C ILE A 13 71.83 -21.05 32.61
N ILE A 14 72.18 -20.10 33.48
CA ILE A 14 71.34 -18.93 33.75
C ILE A 14 71.24 -18.03 32.53
N ALA A 15 72.33 -17.82 31.76
CA ALA A 15 72.27 -17.09 30.49
C ALA A 15 71.42 -17.80 29.41
N GLY A 16 71.50 -19.13 29.35
CA GLY A 16 70.67 -19.95 28.45
C GLY A 16 69.17 -19.89 28.80
N ILE A 17 68.90 -19.94 30.11
CA ILE A 17 67.49 -19.79 30.57
C ILE A 17 66.98 -18.36 30.29
N GLY A 18 67.79 -17.35 30.57
CA GLY A 18 67.48 -15.94 30.30
C GLY A 18 67.28 -15.68 28.81
N TYR A 19 68.13 -16.24 27.96
CA TYR A 19 67.92 -16.16 26.49
C TYR A 19 66.70 -16.95 26.01
N GLY A 20 66.42 -18.09 26.59
CA GLY A 20 65.21 -18.88 26.29
C GLY A 20 63.96 -18.15 26.71
N VAL A 21 63.97 -17.52 27.91
CA VAL A 21 62.84 -16.71 28.37
C VAL A 21 62.66 -15.46 27.51
N TYR A 22 63.82 -14.77 27.19
CA TYR A 22 63.74 -13.62 26.28
C TYR A 22 63.22 -13.98 24.91
N PHE A 23 63.64 -15.09 24.32
CA PHE A 23 63.17 -15.58 23.04
C PHE A 23 61.68 -16.00 23.08
N PHE A 24 61.23 -16.61 24.16
CA PHE A 24 59.88 -17.07 24.33
C PHE A 24 58.88 -15.91 24.60
N VAL A 25 59.32 -14.88 25.32
CA VAL A 25 58.48 -13.71 25.68
C VAL A 25 58.47 -12.65 24.58
N PHE A 26 59.53 -12.52 23.78
CA PHE A 26 59.63 -11.49 22.75
C PHE A 26 59.51 -11.99 21.30
N HIS A 27 59.36 -13.31 21.11
CA HIS A 27 59.04 -13.84 19.80
C HIS A 27 57.50 -13.90 19.67
N GLU A 28 56.91 -12.76 19.27
CA GLU A 28 55.51 -12.74 18.79
C GLU A 28 55.51 -13.49 17.45
N GLU A 29 54.81 -14.63 17.39
CA GLU A 29 54.54 -15.33 16.14
C GLU A 29 53.77 -14.38 15.18
N PRO A 30 54.16 -14.27 13.93
CA PRO A 30 53.46 -13.43 12.99
C PRO A 30 52.02 -13.94 12.88
N VAL A 31 51.06 -13.08 13.28
CA VAL A 31 49.63 -13.38 13.19
C VAL A 31 49.25 -13.44 11.72
N THR A 32 48.92 -14.62 11.24
CA THR A 32 48.41 -14.80 9.88
C THR A 32 46.92 -14.61 9.89
N PHE A 33 46.42 -13.74 9.01
CA PHE A 33 44.99 -13.52 8.80
C PHE A 33 44.54 -14.26 7.52
N GLY A 34 43.50 -15.07 7.62
CA GLY A 34 42.79 -15.57 6.47
C GLY A 34 41.83 -14.49 5.97
N LEU A 35 42.01 -14.01 4.75
CA LEU A 35 41.16 -13.00 4.14
C LEU A 35 40.02 -13.71 3.34
N ASN A 36 38.78 -13.40 3.66
CA ASN A 36 37.66 -13.77 2.81
C ASN A 36 37.41 -12.61 1.84
N THR A 37 37.35 -12.92 0.56
CA THR A 37 37.20 -11.94 -0.51
C THR A 37 35.91 -12.13 -1.29
N SER A 38 35.48 -11.09 -1.98
CA SER A 38 34.42 -11.13 -2.97
C SER A 38 34.78 -10.20 -4.12
N GLN A 39 34.43 -10.60 -5.34
CA GLN A 39 34.83 -9.91 -6.55
C GLN A 39 33.92 -8.73 -6.89
N VAL A 40 34.52 -7.67 -7.42
CA VAL A 40 33.82 -6.61 -8.13
C VAL A 40 33.28 -7.20 -9.44
N THR A 41 31.99 -7.10 -9.65
CA THR A 41 31.35 -7.63 -10.86
C THR A 41 30.67 -6.51 -11.63
N ARG A 42 30.38 -6.74 -12.91
CA ARG A 42 29.56 -5.85 -13.71
C ARG A 42 28.17 -6.45 -13.86
N GLY A 43 27.15 -5.65 -13.70
CA GLY A 43 25.77 -6.12 -13.82
C GLY A 43 24.75 -5.05 -13.46
N ASP A 44 23.50 -5.44 -13.51
CA ASP A 44 22.38 -4.56 -13.19
C ASP A 44 22.16 -4.52 -11.67
N ILE A 45 21.78 -3.35 -11.17
CA ILE A 45 21.35 -3.14 -9.81
C ILE A 45 19.93 -2.58 -9.86
N LEU A 46 19.02 -3.20 -9.14
CA LEU A 46 17.63 -2.79 -9.04
C LEU A 46 17.32 -2.48 -7.58
N SER A 47 17.08 -1.21 -7.30
CA SER A 47 16.63 -0.80 -5.97
C SER A 47 15.11 -0.94 -5.90
N THR A 48 14.63 -1.67 -4.91
CA THR A 48 13.20 -1.92 -4.73
C THR A 48 12.76 -1.57 -3.31
N VAL A 49 11.57 -1.00 -3.21
CA VAL A 49 10.84 -0.85 -1.94
C VAL A 49 9.81 -1.96 -1.87
N THR A 50 9.85 -2.74 -0.80
CA THR A 50 8.90 -3.83 -0.56
C THR A 50 7.83 -3.38 0.42
N ALA A 51 6.56 -3.67 0.11
CA ALA A 51 5.44 -3.32 0.96
C ALA A 51 4.29 -4.32 0.75
N THR A 52 3.36 -4.38 1.68
CA THR A 52 2.16 -5.19 1.56
C THR A 52 0.96 -4.32 1.20
N GLY A 53 0.06 -4.86 0.41
CA GLY A 53 -1.16 -4.17 0.00
C GLY A 53 -2.32 -5.11 -0.18
N GLU A 54 -3.51 -4.53 -0.33
CA GLU A 54 -4.75 -5.25 -0.58
C GLU A 54 -5.24 -4.97 -2.00
N LEU A 55 -5.61 -6.04 -2.71
CA LEU A 55 -6.23 -5.92 -4.02
C LEU A 55 -7.69 -5.51 -3.87
N ASN A 56 -8.09 -4.50 -4.63
CA ASN A 56 -9.46 -4.02 -4.69
C ASN A 56 -9.87 -3.73 -6.14
N ALA A 57 -11.16 -3.82 -6.44
CA ALA A 57 -11.65 -3.30 -7.71
C ALA A 57 -11.46 -1.77 -7.75
N ILE A 58 -11.25 -1.21 -8.93
CA ILE A 58 -11.06 0.25 -9.08
C ILE A 58 -12.27 1.00 -8.56
N SER A 59 -13.48 0.53 -8.92
CA SER A 59 -14.76 1.13 -8.53
C SER A 59 -15.61 0.08 -7.84
N VAL A 60 -15.94 0.31 -6.57
CA VAL A 60 -16.88 -0.49 -5.79
C VAL A 60 -17.97 0.44 -5.28
N ILE A 61 -19.20 0.14 -5.66
CA ILE A 61 -20.36 0.93 -5.26
C ILE A 61 -21.15 0.18 -4.20
N ALA A 62 -21.34 0.84 -3.06
CA ALA A 62 -22.19 0.35 -2.00
C ALA A 62 -23.65 0.73 -2.31
N VAL A 63 -24.49 -0.25 -2.49
CA VAL A 63 -25.93 -0.08 -2.71
C VAL A 63 -26.64 -0.25 -1.38
N GLY A 64 -27.33 0.80 -0.95
CA GLY A 64 -28.11 0.84 0.29
C GLY A 64 -29.59 1.09 0.06
N THR A 65 -30.35 1.30 1.15
CA THR A 65 -31.77 1.64 1.09
C THR A 65 -32.05 3.02 1.67
N GLN A 66 -33.04 3.71 1.10
CA GLN A 66 -33.54 4.99 1.59
C GLN A 66 -34.85 4.85 2.39
N VAL A 67 -35.44 3.65 2.41
CA VAL A 67 -36.67 3.35 3.15
C VAL A 67 -36.45 2.16 4.08
N SER A 68 -37.17 2.15 5.20
CA SER A 68 -37.18 1.05 6.16
C SER A 68 -38.25 0.03 5.79
N GLY A 69 -37.98 -1.24 6.02
CA GLY A 69 -38.92 -2.32 5.78
C GLY A 69 -38.27 -3.70 5.88
N ILE A 70 -39.01 -4.73 5.54
CA ILE A 70 -38.54 -6.12 5.49
C ILE A 70 -38.13 -6.43 4.05
N ILE A 71 -36.96 -7.05 3.86
CA ILE A 71 -36.56 -7.56 2.55
C ILE A 71 -37.49 -8.70 2.17
N GLN A 72 -38.30 -8.50 1.16
CA GLN A 72 -39.28 -9.47 0.68
C GLN A 72 -38.59 -10.53 -0.18
N GLU A 73 -37.82 -10.10 -1.16
CA GLU A 73 -37.17 -10.97 -2.13
C GLU A 73 -35.78 -10.41 -2.52
N ILE A 74 -34.84 -11.31 -2.83
CA ILE A 74 -33.52 -11.01 -3.34
C ILE A 74 -33.36 -11.68 -4.71
N TYR A 75 -32.98 -10.89 -5.72
CA TYR A 75 -32.86 -11.32 -7.12
C TYR A 75 -31.42 -11.46 -7.58
N ALA A 76 -30.45 -10.96 -6.81
CA ALA A 76 -29.04 -11.08 -7.10
C ALA A 76 -28.30 -11.63 -5.88
N ASP A 77 -27.43 -12.60 -6.10
CA ASP A 77 -26.61 -13.23 -5.08
C ASP A 77 -25.13 -12.94 -5.33
N PHE A 78 -24.24 -13.45 -4.48
CA PHE A 78 -22.79 -13.35 -4.65
C PHE A 78 -22.37 -13.77 -6.07
N ASN A 79 -21.43 -13.05 -6.65
CA ASN A 79 -20.89 -13.25 -8.00
C ASN A 79 -21.92 -13.10 -9.15
N SER A 80 -23.13 -12.64 -8.86
CA SER A 80 -24.13 -12.38 -9.91
C SER A 80 -23.74 -11.17 -10.75
N GLN A 81 -23.81 -11.30 -12.06
CA GLN A 81 -23.66 -10.18 -12.98
C GLN A 81 -24.98 -9.38 -12.98
N VAL A 82 -24.87 -8.08 -12.82
CA VAL A 82 -26.00 -7.14 -12.78
C VAL A 82 -25.78 -6.00 -13.76
N LYS A 83 -26.91 -5.49 -14.29
CA LYS A 83 -26.91 -4.32 -15.18
C LYS A 83 -27.43 -3.09 -14.45
N ALA A 84 -27.03 -1.92 -14.89
CA ALA A 84 -27.58 -0.66 -14.39
C ALA A 84 -29.12 -0.64 -14.53
N GLY A 85 -29.83 -0.30 -13.42
CA GLY A 85 -31.27 -0.33 -13.33
C GLY A 85 -31.88 -1.71 -13.08
N GLN A 86 -31.12 -2.79 -13.06
CA GLN A 86 -31.63 -4.12 -12.75
C GLN A 86 -32.05 -4.21 -11.29
N LEU A 87 -33.23 -4.77 -11.02
CA LEU A 87 -33.74 -5.05 -9.68
C LEU A 87 -32.86 -6.14 -9.02
N ILE A 88 -32.31 -5.84 -7.85
CA ILE A 88 -31.48 -6.76 -7.09
C ILE A 88 -32.09 -7.20 -5.76
N ALA A 89 -32.97 -6.37 -5.18
CA ALA A 89 -33.77 -6.74 -4.03
C ALA A 89 -35.06 -5.94 -3.99
N LEU A 90 -36.06 -6.47 -3.29
CA LEU A 90 -37.34 -5.83 -3.07
C LEU A 90 -37.62 -5.76 -1.57
N ILE A 91 -37.89 -4.57 -1.09
CA ILE A 91 -38.43 -4.33 0.25
C ILE A 91 -39.94 -4.43 0.17
N ASP A 92 -40.61 -5.00 1.18
CA ASP A 92 -42.05 -5.12 1.22
C ASP A 92 -42.76 -3.76 0.96
N PRO A 93 -43.46 -3.62 -0.19
CA PRO A 93 -44.04 -2.35 -0.59
C PRO A 93 -45.41 -2.10 0.05
N SER A 94 -45.99 -3.05 0.78
CA SER A 94 -47.40 -3.07 1.18
C SER A 94 -47.81 -1.79 1.92
N VAL A 95 -47.05 -1.36 2.91
CA VAL A 95 -47.35 -0.14 3.70
C VAL A 95 -47.22 1.11 2.84
N LEU A 96 -46.20 1.21 2.00
CA LEU A 96 -45.97 2.37 1.14
C LEU A 96 -46.99 2.44 -0.02
N GLN A 97 -47.49 1.28 -0.50
CA GLN A 97 -48.60 1.23 -1.45
C GLN A 97 -49.90 1.76 -0.83
N LEU A 98 -50.20 1.41 0.42
CA LEU A 98 -51.36 1.97 1.13
C LEU A 98 -51.22 3.49 1.28
N THR A 99 -50.08 3.98 1.69
CA THR A 99 -49.81 5.43 1.81
C THR A 99 -49.95 6.16 0.47
N LEU A 100 -49.54 5.55 -0.63
CA LEU A 100 -49.77 6.10 -1.97
C LEU A 100 -51.29 6.17 -2.29
N LYS A 101 -52.05 5.09 -2.07
CA LYS A 101 -53.50 5.06 -2.28
C LYS A 101 -54.25 6.09 -1.44
N GLU A 102 -53.84 6.29 -0.18
CA GLU A 102 -54.41 7.33 0.70
C GLU A 102 -54.14 8.73 0.16
N SER A 103 -52.92 8.98 -0.33
CA SER A 103 -52.54 10.26 -0.94
C SER A 103 -53.34 10.50 -2.25
N GLU A 104 -53.52 9.49 -3.06
CA GLU A 104 -54.32 9.54 -4.30
C GLU A 104 -55.82 9.81 -3.99
N ALA A 105 -56.37 9.15 -2.98
CA ALA A 105 -57.74 9.39 -2.55
C ALA A 105 -57.94 10.85 -2.06
N SER A 106 -56.98 11.35 -1.26
CA SER A 106 -56.99 12.74 -0.80
C SER A 106 -56.91 13.74 -1.97
N LEU A 107 -56.08 13.47 -2.97
CA LEU A 107 -56.00 14.28 -4.19
C LEU A 107 -57.34 14.31 -4.93
N ALA A 108 -58.06 13.17 -5.04
CA ALA A 108 -59.36 13.09 -5.68
C ALA A 108 -60.40 13.98 -4.96
N VAL A 109 -60.37 14.02 -3.61
CA VAL A 109 -61.23 14.93 -2.81
C VAL A 109 -60.93 16.38 -3.15
N TYR A 110 -59.63 16.78 -3.21
CA TYR A 110 -59.24 18.15 -3.57
C TYR A 110 -59.68 18.51 -5.02
N GLN A 111 -59.60 17.57 -5.94
CA GLN A 111 -60.06 17.77 -7.31
C GLN A 111 -61.58 17.99 -7.37
N ALA A 112 -62.34 17.22 -6.62
CA ALA A 112 -63.78 17.43 -6.49
C ALA A 112 -64.14 18.81 -5.88
N SER A 113 -63.34 19.27 -4.89
CA SER A 113 -63.47 20.61 -4.32
C SER A 113 -63.25 21.72 -5.35
N VAL A 114 -62.29 21.56 -6.26
CA VAL A 114 -62.05 22.51 -7.38
C VAL A 114 -63.28 22.55 -8.29
N ALA A 115 -63.86 21.40 -8.65
CA ALA A 115 -65.03 21.33 -9.48
C ALA A 115 -66.25 22.06 -8.85
N SER A 116 -66.42 21.88 -7.53
CA SER A 116 -67.48 22.57 -6.78
C SER A 116 -67.24 24.10 -6.71
N ALA A 117 -66.02 24.52 -6.43
CA ALA A 117 -65.68 25.95 -6.39
C ALA A 117 -65.82 26.60 -7.79
N GLN A 118 -65.43 25.87 -8.83
CA GLN A 118 -65.62 26.35 -10.24
C GLN A 118 -67.09 26.51 -10.61
N ALA A 119 -67.92 25.57 -10.21
CA ALA A 119 -69.37 25.68 -10.43
C ALA A 119 -69.99 26.88 -9.69
N SER A 120 -69.55 27.09 -8.40
CA SER A 120 -69.97 28.22 -7.59
C SER A 120 -69.52 29.56 -8.18
N LEU A 121 -68.30 29.65 -8.72
CA LEU A 121 -67.80 30.85 -9.41
C LEU A 121 -68.61 31.13 -10.68
N SER A 122 -68.91 30.10 -11.49
CA SER A 122 -69.72 30.23 -12.72
C SER A 122 -71.17 30.73 -12.43
N ASP A 123 -71.76 30.28 -11.29
CA ASP A 123 -73.12 30.78 -10.88
C ASP A 123 -72.99 32.27 -10.45
N ALA A 124 -72.03 32.66 -9.67
CA ALA A 124 -71.82 34.07 -9.28
C ALA A 124 -71.53 34.98 -10.48
N GLU A 125 -70.77 34.54 -11.47
CA GLU A 125 -70.51 35.27 -12.70
C GLU A 125 -71.78 35.46 -13.54
N ARG A 126 -72.58 34.42 -13.63
CA ARG A 126 -73.95 34.56 -14.34
C ARG A 126 -74.87 35.52 -13.59
N LYS A 127 -74.88 35.51 -12.27
CA LYS A 127 -75.69 36.49 -11.48
C LYS A 127 -75.17 37.90 -11.67
N LEU A 128 -73.88 38.11 -11.64
CA LEU A 128 -73.26 39.43 -11.89
C LEU A 128 -73.58 39.95 -13.30
N ALA A 129 -73.50 39.07 -14.33
CA ALA A 129 -73.83 39.45 -15.70
C ALA A 129 -75.28 39.92 -15.80
N ARG A 130 -76.21 39.17 -15.18
CA ARG A 130 -77.64 39.53 -15.12
C ARG A 130 -77.86 40.87 -14.39
N ASN A 131 -77.26 41.04 -13.22
CA ASN A 131 -77.42 42.27 -12.45
C ASN A 131 -76.84 43.48 -13.17
N ARG A 132 -75.75 43.36 -13.90
CA ARG A 132 -75.17 44.43 -14.75
C ARG A 132 -76.16 44.80 -15.89
N GLU A 133 -76.87 43.85 -16.52
CA GLU A 133 -77.89 44.10 -17.53
C GLU A 133 -79.06 44.82 -16.93
N LEU A 134 -79.59 44.40 -15.77
CA LEU A 134 -80.71 45.04 -15.09
C LEU A 134 -80.33 46.49 -14.65
N PHE A 135 -79.12 46.70 -14.18
CA PHE A 135 -78.63 48.05 -13.81
C PHE A 135 -78.54 48.97 -15.02
N ALA A 136 -78.05 48.48 -16.16
CA ALA A 136 -78.06 49.24 -17.43
C ALA A 136 -79.47 49.68 -17.89
N ARG A 137 -80.43 48.87 -17.52
CA ARG A 137 -81.90 49.21 -17.76
C ARG A 137 -82.46 50.02 -16.61
N LYS A 138 -81.71 50.44 -15.60
CA LYS A 138 -82.16 51.19 -14.40
C LYS A 138 -83.16 50.47 -13.52
N LEU A 139 -83.17 49.15 -13.50
CA LEU A 139 -84.13 48.34 -12.76
C LEU A 139 -83.68 47.95 -11.36
N ILE A 140 -82.36 48.11 -11.01
CA ILE A 140 -81.76 47.81 -9.71
C ILE A 140 -80.80 48.90 -9.29
N ALA A 141 -80.50 48.94 -7.97
CA ALA A 141 -79.51 49.86 -7.41
C ALA A 141 -78.07 49.45 -7.69
N ARG A 142 -77.11 50.43 -7.69
CA ARG A 142 -75.70 50.15 -7.90
C ARG A 142 -75.10 49.23 -6.82
N SER A 143 -75.57 49.34 -5.58
CA SER A 143 -75.20 48.47 -4.45
C SER A 143 -75.36 47.01 -4.73
N GLU A 144 -76.39 46.60 -5.54
CA GLU A 144 -76.66 45.24 -5.93
C GLU A 144 -75.58 44.72 -6.91
N VAL A 145 -75.05 45.58 -7.81
CA VAL A 145 -73.94 45.22 -8.69
C VAL A 145 -72.67 45.08 -7.90
N ASP A 146 -72.38 46.06 -7.02
CA ASP A 146 -71.14 46.08 -6.17
C ASP A 146 -71.11 44.84 -5.26
N THR A 147 -72.24 44.41 -4.69
CA THR A 147 -72.37 43.17 -3.93
C THR A 147 -72.11 41.91 -4.79
N SER A 148 -72.64 41.87 -6.03
CA SER A 148 -72.38 40.77 -6.93
C SER A 148 -70.92 40.69 -7.40
N GLU A 149 -70.24 41.84 -7.58
CA GLU A 149 -68.83 41.95 -7.92
C GLU A 149 -67.98 41.38 -6.77
N THR A 150 -68.31 41.75 -5.53
CA THR A 150 -67.63 41.23 -4.32
C THR A 150 -67.82 39.73 -4.20
N ASP A 151 -69.04 39.20 -4.46
CA ASP A 151 -69.29 37.74 -4.43
C ASP A 151 -68.45 37.01 -5.48
N VAL A 152 -68.35 37.49 -6.69
CA VAL A 152 -67.50 36.92 -7.74
C VAL A 152 -66.03 36.91 -7.28
N ALA A 153 -65.53 38.03 -6.68
CA ALA A 153 -64.16 38.11 -6.15
C ALA A 153 -63.92 37.08 -5.05
N MET A 154 -64.86 36.88 -4.11
CA MET A 154 -64.78 35.87 -3.05
C MET A 154 -64.76 34.43 -3.63
N LYS A 155 -65.66 34.11 -4.61
CA LYS A 155 -65.71 32.79 -5.26
C LYS A 155 -64.44 32.49 -6.06
N ARG A 156 -63.86 33.54 -6.72
CA ARG A 156 -62.57 33.41 -7.43
C ARG A 156 -61.43 33.10 -6.48
N ALA A 157 -61.37 33.78 -5.32
CA ALA A 157 -60.38 33.48 -4.29
C ALA A 157 -60.56 32.03 -3.75
N SER A 158 -61.80 31.60 -3.52
CA SER A 158 -62.08 30.22 -3.06
C SER A 158 -61.66 29.17 -4.09
N LEU A 159 -61.87 29.44 -5.40
CA LEU A 159 -61.38 28.56 -6.47
C LEU A 159 -59.87 28.50 -6.46
N GLN A 160 -59.17 29.64 -6.27
CA GLN A 160 -57.71 29.67 -6.23
C GLN A 160 -57.21 28.87 -5.01
N GLU A 161 -57.85 28.99 -3.84
CA GLU A 161 -57.54 28.17 -2.68
C GLU A 161 -57.72 26.67 -2.96
N ALA A 162 -58.83 26.26 -3.57
CA ALA A 162 -59.05 24.86 -3.95
C ALA A 162 -58.00 24.34 -4.93
N ARG A 163 -57.56 25.14 -5.91
CA ARG A 163 -56.45 24.81 -6.81
C ARG A 163 -55.13 24.64 -6.09
N SER A 164 -54.85 25.51 -5.14
CA SER A 164 -53.61 25.39 -4.31
C SER A 164 -53.59 24.09 -3.51
N ARG A 165 -54.74 23.65 -2.96
CA ARG A 165 -54.90 22.36 -2.29
C ARG A 165 -54.66 21.17 -3.24
N VAL A 166 -55.09 21.23 -4.49
CA VAL A 166 -54.74 20.22 -5.51
C VAL A 166 -53.24 20.14 -5.76
N THR A 167 -52.56 21.29 -5.84
CA THR A 167 -51.12 21.32 -6.00
C THR A 167 -50.39 20.68 -4.82
N GLN A 168 -50.85 20.96 -3.59
CA GLN A 168 -50.37 20.31 -2.38
C GLN A 168 -50.60 18.80 -2.40
N GLY A 169 -51.81 18.37 -2.78
CA GLY A 169 -52.17 16.93 -2.91
C GLY A 169 -51.31 16.22 -3.94
N ARG A 170 -51.04 16.83 -5.10
CA ARG A 170 -50.15 16.27 -6.11
C ARG A 170 -48.72 16.06 -5.57
N ALA A 171 -48.21 17.04 -4.84
CA ALA A 171 -46.89 16.91 -4.21
C ALA A 171 -46.82 15.77 -3.16
N ALA A 172 -47.95 15.54 -2.44
CA ALA A 172 -48.05 14.42 -1.49
C ALA A 172 -48.06 13.06 -2.21
N VAL A 173 -48.81 12.93 -3.31
CA VAL A 173 -48.83 11.72 -4.15
C VAL A 173 -47.43 11.44 -4.74
N GLU A 174 -46.74 12.44 -5.25
CA GLU A 174 -45.42 12.27 -5.85
C GLU A 174 -44.39 11.82 -4.81
N ARG A 175 -44.46 12.37 -3.59
CA ARG A 175 -43.62 11.91 -2.48
C ARG A 175 -43.90 10.45 -2.12
N ALA A 176 -45.16 10.06 -1.99
CA ALA A 176 -45.52 8.70 -1.68
C ALA A 176 -45.08 7.72 -2.79
N ARG A 177 -45.18 8.12 -4.05
CA ARG A 177 -44.71 7.36 -5.22
C ARG A 177 -43.18 7.19 -5.20
N THR A 178 -42.46 8.24 -4.89
CA THR A 178 -40.98 8.20 -4.77
C THR A 178 -40.55 7.24 -3.66
N ASN A 179 -41.19 7.30 -2.49
CA ASN A 179 -40.92 6.37 -1.39
C ASN A 179 -41.23 4.92 -1.78
N LEU A 180 -42.33 4.68 -2.53
CA LEU A 180 -42.63 3.37 -3.05
C LEU A 180 -41.57 2.88 -4.06
N ASN A 181 -41.06 3.76 -4.91
CA ASN A 181 -39.97 3.41 -5.84
C ASN A 181 -38.68 3.01 -5.10
N TYR A 182 -38.42 3.60 -3.95
CA TYR A 182 -37.23 3.26 -3.12
C TYR A 182 -37.34 1.86 -2.51
N THR A 183 -38.49 1.19 -2.51
CA THR A 183 -38.57 -0.23 -2.12
C THR A 183 -37.91 -1.15 -3.14
N ARG A 184 -37.75 -0.71 -4.38
CA ARG A 184 -37.08 -1.45 -5.45
C ARG A 184 -35.63 -1.11 -5.47
N ILE A 185 -34.82 -1.95 -4.86
CA ILE A 185 -33.37 -1.76 -4.83
C ILE A 185 -32.80 -2.20 -6.17
N THR A 186 -32.20 -1.27 -6.89
CA THR A 186 -31.60 -1.51 -8.21
C THR A 186 -30.11 -1.26 -8.20
N SER A 187 -29.39 -1.97 -9.07
CA SER A 187 -27.97 -1.68 -9.28
C SER A 187 -27.78 -0.33 -9.99
N PRO A 188 -26.94 0.57 -9.49
CA PRO A 188 -26.66 1.84 -10.16
C PRO A 188 -25.74 1.69 -11.38
N VAL A 189 -24.98 0.57 -11.47
CA VAL A 189 -23.97 0.31 -12.51
C VAL A 189 -24.08 -1.09 -13.07
N ASN A 190 -23.41 -1.31 -14.20
CA ASN A 190 -23.16 -2.67 -14.68
C ASN A 190 -21.97 -3.23 -13.90
N GLY A 191 -22.02 -4.50 -13.50
CA GLY A 191 -20.92 -5.08 -12.74
C GLY A 191 -21.26 -6.42 -12.12
N VAL A 192 -20.47 -6.80 -11.12
CA VAL A 192 -20.61 -8.05 -10.38
C VAL A 192 -20.84 -7.75 -8.90
N VAL A 193 -21.81 -8.45 -8.30
CA VAL A 193 -22.05 -8.37 -6.85
C VAL A 193 -20.90 -9.08 -6.12
N ILE A 194 -20.09 -8.32 -5.39
CA ILE A 194 -18.95 -8.86 -4.63
C ILE A 194 -19.30 -9.17 -3.17
N ASP A 195 -20.33 -8.50 -2.64
CA ASP A 195 -20.75 -8.67 -1.25
C ASP A 195 -22.26 -8.45 -1.11
N ARG A 196 -22.91 -9.24 -0.27
CA ARG A 196 -24.32 -9.16 0.09
C ARG A 196 -24.43 -9.20 1.61
N GLN A 197 -24.95 -8.13 2.20
CA GLN A 197 -25.01 -7.94 3.65
C GLN A 197 -26.45 -8.04 4.19
N VAL A 198 -27.38 -8.58 3.40
CA VAL A 198 -28.78 -8.73 3.79
C VAL A 198 -29.36 -10.06 3.34
N ASP A 199 -30.33 -10.56 4.10
CA ASP A 199 -31.06 -11.78 3.81
C ASP A 199 -32.57 -11.52 3.60
N ALA A 200 -33.22 -12.41 2.86
CA ALA A 200 -34.70 -12.36 2.72
C ALA A 200 -35.34 -12.55 4.09
N GLY A 201 -36.36 -11.75 4.39
CA GLY A 201 -37.02 -11.69 5.70
C GLY A 201 -36.31 -10.78 6.73
N GLN A 202 -35.11 -10.27 6.44
CA GLN A 202 -34.41 -9.34 7.32
C GLN A 202 -35.06 -7.96 7.30
N THR A 203 -35.17 -7.33 8.49
CA THR A 203 -35.63 -5.94 8.61
C THR A 203 -34.45 -4.99 8.43
N VAL A 204 -34.58 -4.03 7.54
CA VAL A 204 -33.63 -2.94 7.33
C VAL A 204 -34.24 -1.62 7.78
N ALA A 205 -33.44 -0.78 8.41
CA ALA A 205 -33.85 0.54 8.89
C ALA A 205 -32.94 1.62 8.28
N SER A 206 -33.54 2.54 7.52
CA SER A 206 -32.88 3.74 7.01
C SER A 206 -33.00 4.86 8.04
N GLY A 207 -32.03 4.91 8.97
CA GLY A 207 -32.00 5.94 10.00
C GLY A 207 -30.85 6.93 9.79
N TYR A 208 -30.05 7.18 10.84
CA TYR A 208 -28.88 8.07 10.78
C TYR A 208 -27.77 7.56 9.84
N GLN A 209 -27.69 6.28 9.57
CA GLN A 209 -26.75 5.68 8.63
C GLN A 209 -27.50 4.78 7.67
N THR A 210 -27.23 4.96 6.39
CA THR A 210 -27.79 4.09 5.35
C THR A 210 -27.05 2.74 5.39
N PRO A 211 -27.74 1.63 5.71
CA PRO A 211 -27.09 0.32 5.70
C PRO A 211 -26.71 -0.06 4.26
N THR A 212 -25.51 -0.59 4.08
CA THR A 212 -25.09 -1.20 2.83
C THR A 212 -25.78 -2.55 2.70
N LEU A 213 -26.49 -2.77 1.59
CA LEU A 213 -27.16 -4.03 1.29
C LEU A 213 -26.30 -4.90 0.36
N PHE A 214 -25.73 -4.28 -0.66
CA PHE A 214 -24.84 -4.93 -1.63
C PHE A 214 -23.63 -4.07 -1.92
N LYS A 215 -22.52 -4.72 -2.30
CA LYS A 215 -21.37 -4.07 -2.93
C LYS A 215 -21.23 -4.59 -4.35
N VAL A 216 -21.24 -3.70 -5.31
CA VAL A 216 -21.13 -4.02 -6.74
C VAL A 216 -19.80 -3.47 -7.24
N ALA A 217 -18.96 -4.35 -7.79
CA ALA A 217 -17.75 -3.95 -8.52
C ALA A 217 -18.12 -3.73 -9.98
N GLU A 218 -17.73 -2.59 -10.54
CA GLU A 218 -18.03 -2.21 -11.91
C GLU A 218 -17.25 -3.06 -12.91
N ASP A 219 -15.94 -3.23 -12.66
CA ASP A 219 -15.05 -4.00 -13.50
C ASP A 219 -14.03 -4.75 -12.63
N LEU A 220 -13.85 -6.04 -12.89
CA LEU A 220 -12.83 -6.88 -12.25
C LEU A 220 -11.65 -7.20 -13.18
N THR A 221 -11.71 -6.79 -14.45
CA THR A 221 -10.58 -6.95 -15.39
C THR A 221 -9.47 -5.95 -15.13
N SER A 222 -9.81 -4.86 -14.44
CA SER A 222 -8.89 -3.79 -14.05
C SER A 222 -9.01 -3.57 -12.55
N MET A 223 -7.90 -3.73 -11.84
CA MET A 223 -7.86 -3.69 -10.39
C MET A 223 -6.83 -2.69 -9.86
N LYS A 224 -6.89 -2.39 -8.59
CA LYS A 224 -5.89 -1.59 -7.88
C LYS A 224 -5.39 -2.34 -6.66
N ILE A 225 -4.10 -2.15 -6.34
CA ILE A 225 -3.56 -2.52 -5.05
C ILE A 225 -3.41 -1.23 -4.23
N GLU A 226 -3.99 -1.23 -3.04
CA GLU A 226 -3.76 -0.18 -2.04
C GLU A 226 -2.65 -0.65 -1.11
N THR A 227 -1.42 -0.18 -1.39
CA THR A 227 -0.20 -0.61 -0.72
C THR A 227 0.19 0.41 0.34
N LYS A 228 0.55 -0.06 1.54
CA LYS A 228 1.04 0.79 2.63
C LYS A 228 2.56 0.79 2.64
N VAL A 229 3.16 1.92 2.30
CA VAL A 229 4.62 2.13 2.25
C VAL A 229 5.03 2.94 3.46
N ASP A 230 6.12 2.57 4.12
CA ASP A 230 6.66 3.26 5.30
C ASP A 230 7.17 4.66 4.96
N GLU A 231 7.11 5.57 5.95
CA GLU A 231 7.62 6.95 5.82
C GLU A 231 9.08 7.02 5.40
N ALA A 232 9.90 6.05 5.84
CA ALA A 232 11.32 5.99 5.48
C ALA A 232 11.56 5.77 3.99
N ASP A 233 10.66 5.06 3.30
CA ASP A 233 10.84 4.62 1.92
C ASP A 233 10.04 5.44 0.91
N ILE A 234 8.94 6.10 1.35
CA ILE A 234 8.04 6.85 0.47
C ILE A 234 8.74 7.95 -0.32
N GLY A 235 9.82 8.51 0.24
CA GLY A 235 10.64 9.55 -0.40
C GLY A 235 11.21 9.14 -1.76
N THR A 236 11.33 7.83 -2.03
CA THR A 236 11.87 7.27 -3.28
C THR A 236 10.80 6.81 -4.26
N VAL A 237 9.56 6.66 -3.81
CA VAL A 237 8.43 6.21 -4.63
C VAL A 237 7.85 7.36 -5.44
N ARG A 238 7.61 7.13 -6.74
CA ARG A 238 7.05 8.10 -7.69
C ARG A 238 5.98 7.45 -8.56
N GLU A 239 5.07 8.26 -9.07
CA GLU A 239 4.10 7.84 -10.09
C GLU A 239 4.82 7.39 -11.37
N GLY A 240 4.29 6.36 -12.01
CA GLY A 240 4.81 5.78 -13.24
C GLY A 240 5.87 4.69 -13.03
N GLN A 241 6.33 4.43 -11.81
CA GLN A 241 7.26 3.34 -11.53
C GLN A 241 6.63 1.97 -11.79
N ASP A 242 7.44 1.06 -12.31
CA ASP A 242 7.04 -0.32 -12.53
C ASP A 242 7.04 -1.08 -11.20
N VAL A 243 6.08 -1.99 -11.10
CA VAL A 243 5.83 -2.76 -9.89
C VAL A 243 5.71 -4.23 -10.25
N THR A 244 6.35 -5.07 -9.47
CA THR A 244 6.10 -6.51 -9.49
C THR A 244 5.49 -6.94 -8.17
N PHE A 245 4.54 -7.86 -8.20
CA PHE A 245 3.92 -8.35 -6.99
C PHE A 245 3.56 -9.83 -7.08
N ARG A 246 3.38 -10.43 -5.92
CA ARG A 246 2.86 -11.78 -5.77
C ARG A 246 1.68 -11.74 -4.82
N VAL A 247 0.72 -12.60 -5.05
CA VAL A 247 -0.41 -12.82 -4.14
C VAL A 247 -0.26 -14.17 -3.46
N ASP A 248 -0.67 -14.24 -2.20
CA ASP A 248 -0.51 -15.47 -1.42
C ASP A 248 -1.28 -16.66 -2.01
N ALA A 249 -2.33 -16.39 -2.79
CA ALA A 249 -3.09 -17.41 -3.50
C ALA A 249 -2.33 -18.01 -4.71
N PHE A 250 -1.35 -17.30 -5.28
CA PHE A 250 -0.54 -17.73 -6.43
C PHE A 250 0.95 -17.41 -6.19
N PRO A 251 1.63 -18.15 -5.31
CA PRO A 251 3.00 -17.82 -4.88
C PRO A 251 4.04 -17.96 -6.00
N ASP A 252 3.77 -18.80 -6.98
CA ASP A 252 4.69 -19.07 -8.11
C ASP A 252 4.48 -18.10 -9.28
N GLU A 253 3.38 -17.32 -9.32
CA GLU A 253 3.10 -16.36 -10.37
C GLU A 253 3.56 -14.96 -9.96
N ILE A 254 4.25 -14.26 -10.88
CA ILE A 254 4.63 -12.87 -10.71
C ILE A 254 3.71 -12.04 -11.59
N PHE A 255 3.04 -11.10 -10.98
CA PHE A 255 2.18 -10.14 -11.66
C PHE A 255 2.91 -8.80 -11.79
N ALA A 256 2.56 -8.06 -12.84
CA ALA A 256 3.07 -6.72 -13.07
C ALA A 256 1.99 -5.67 -12.82
N GLY A 257 2.41 -4.50 -12.39
CA GLY A 257 1.56 -3.34 -12.19
C GLY A 257 2.35 -2.06 -12.35
N LYS A 258 1.67 -0.93 -12.18
CA LYS A 258 2.28 0.38 -12.27
C LYS A 258 1.75 1.31 -11.19
N VAL A 259 2.64 2.10 -10.56
CA VAL A 259 2.24 3.13 -9.61
C VAL A 259 1.48 4.22 -10.37
N VAL A 260 0.22 4.44 -9.97
CA VAL A 260 -0.64 5.49 -10.55
C VAL A 260 -0.69 6.71 -9.66
N GLN A 261 -0.68 6.52 -8.34
CA GLN A 261 -0.85 7.62 -7.41
C GLN A 261 -0.14 7.33 -6.08
N VAL A 262 0.48 8.34 -5.52
CA VAL A 262 0.98 8.35 -4.14
C VAL A 262 0.10 9.32 -3.34
N ARG A 263 -0.65 8.81 -2.36
CA ARG A 263 -1.52 9.65 -1.52
C ARG A 263 -0.68 10.52 -0.59
N ILE A 264 -0.98 11.81 -0.53
CA ILE A 264 -0.25 12.79 0.31
C ILE A 264 -0.60 12.61 1.79
N ALA A 265 -1.86 12.25 2.09
CA ALA A 265 -2.30 12.08 3.47
C ALA A 265 -1.76 10.77 4.07
N PRO A 266 -1.03 10.82 5.19
CA PRO A 266 -0.56 9.63 5.86
C PRO A 266 -1.71 8.87 6.54
N SER A 267 -1.50 7.58 6.74
CA SER A 267 -2.33 6.72 7.58
C SER A 267 -1.49 6.30 8.77
N THR A 268 -1.99 6.57 9.98
CA THR A 268 -1.30 6.16 11.22
C THR A 268 -2.05 4.99 11.84
N SER A 269 -1.36 3.87 12.01
CA SER A 269 -1.87 2.70 12.70
C SER A 269 -0.83 2.25 13.72
N GLU A 270 -1.24 2.02 14.97
CA GLU A 270 -0.34 1.56 16.05
C GLU A 270 0.97 2.36 16.18
N ASN A 271 0.91 3.68 16.01
CA ASN A 271 2.05 4.62 15.99
C ASN A 271 3.02 4.46 14.82
N VAL A 272 2.69 3.68 13.80
CA VAL A 272 3.46 3.59 12.55
C VAL A 272 2.82 4.49 11.51
N VAL A 273 3.62 5.38 10.92
CA VAL A 273 3.18 6.29 9.85
C VAL A 273 3.46 5.62 8.51
N THR A 274 2.42 5.42 7.72
CA THR A 274 2.50 4.86 6.38
C THR A 274 1.79 5.75 5.36
N TYR A 275 2.21 5.66 4.12
CA TYR A 275 1.57 6.34 2.99
C TYR A 275 0.96 5.32 2.05
N THR A 276 -0.26 5.60 1.60
CA THR A 276 -0.95 4.71 0.67
C THR A 276 -0.50 4.98 -0.76
N VAL A 277 0.03 3.97 -1.41
CA VAL A 277 0.40 3.97 -2.83
C VAL A 277 -0.63 3.13 -3.60
N ILE A 278 -1.19 3.71 -4.66
CA ILE A 278 -2.15 3.04 -5.54
C ILE A 278 -1.41 2.50 -6.75
N ILE A 279 -1.53 1.21 -6.95
CA ILE A 279 -0.92 0.50 -8.08
C ILE A 279 -2.04 -0.04 -8.95
N HIS A 280 -1.99 0.27 -10.22
CA HIS A 280 -2.90 -0.28 -11.22
C HIS A 280 -2.42 -1.64 -11.70
N VAL A 281 -3.37 -2.56 -11.87
CA VAL A 281 -3.11 -3.96 -12.24
C VAL A 281 -4.16 -4.43 -13.23
N ASP A 282 -3.73 -5.02 -14.32
CA ASP A 282 -4.58 -5.69 -15.28
C ASP A 282 -4.86 -7.13 -14.84
N ASN A 283 -6.13 -7.54 -14.94
CA ASN A 283 -6.63 -8.86 -14.52
C ASN A 283 -7.52 -9.49 -15.60
N PRO A 284 -7.02 -9.71 -16.83
CA PRO A 284 -7.83 -10.21 -17.94
C PRO A 284 -8.40 -11.62 -17.69
N ASP A 285 -7.67 -12.44 -16.98
CA ASP A 285 -8.05 -13.83 -16.66
C ASP A 285 -8.97 -13.94 -15.43
N LEU A 286 -9.30 -12.83 -14.76
CA LEU A 286 -10.08 -12.80 -13.52
C LEU A 286 -9.52 -13.69 -12.39
N LYS A 287 -8.21 -13.97 -12.40
CA LYS A 287 -7.53 -14.74 -11.35
C LYS A 287 -7.44 -13.97 -10.05
N LEU A 288 -7.18 -12.67 -10.15
CA LEU A 288 -7.10 -11.78 -9.01
C LEU A 288 -8.50 -11.43 -8.52
N LYS A 289 -8.71 -11.50 -7.19
CA LYS A 289 -10.00 -11.20 -6.56
C LYS A 289 -9.84 -10.09 -5.53
N PRO A 290 -10.86 -9.23 -5.36
CA PRO A 290 -10.88 -8.25 -4.28
C PRO A 290 -10.66 -8.89 -2.91
N GLY A 291 -9.89 -8.24 -2.04
CA GLY A 291 -9.56 -8.74 -0.71
C GLY A 291 -8.31 -9.63 -0.66
N MET A 292 -7.67 -9.96 -1.78
CA MET A 292 -6.40 -10.68 -1.76
C MET A 292 -5.26 -9.80 -1.25
N THR A 293 -4.38 -10.38 -0.44
CA THR A 293 -3.14 -9.72 0.00
C THR A 293 -2.06 -9.88 -1.07
N ALA A 294 -1.39 -8.78 -1.38
CA ALA A 294 -0.28 -8.73 -2.33
C ALA A 294 1.01 -8.30 -1.63
N ASN A 295 2.08 -9.04 -1.89
CA ASN A 295 3.45 -8.65 -1.54
C ASN A 295 4.06 -7.92 -2.73
N VAL A 296 4.24 -6.63 -2.58
CA VAL A 296 4.57 -5.69 -3.65
C VAL A 296 6.04 -5.30 -3.58
N SER A 297 6.70 -5.23 -4.74
CA SER A 297 8.05 -4.71 -4.93
C SER A 297 8.01 -3.58 -5.95
N ILE A 298 8.19 -2.34 -5.51
CA ILE A 298 8.18 -1.13 -6.32
C ILE A 298 9.62 -0.86 -6.78
N GLU A 299 9.85 -0.73 -8.08
CA GLU A 299 11.16 -0.41 -8.64
C GLU A 299 11.43 1.10 -8.51
N THR A 300 12.32 1.46 -7.57
CA THR A 300 12.60 2.87 -7.28
C THR A 300 13.75 3.44 -8.09
N ALA A 301 14.77 2.62 -8.37
CA ALA A 301 15.90 3.01 -9.21
C ALA A 301 16.51 1.79 -9.88
N LYS A 302 17.00 1.97 -11.11
CA LYS A 302 17.66 0.94 -11.89
C LYS A 302 18.95 1.48 -12.51
N ALA A 303 20.06 0.78 -12.29
CA ALA A 303 21.32 1.02 -13.01
C ALA A 303 21.68 -0.22 -13.81
N VAL A 304 21.94 -0.04 -15.10
CA VAL A 304 22.20 -1.14 -16.04
C VAL A 304 23.67 -1.19 -16.36
N ASN A 305 24.25 -2.40 -16.29
CA ASN A 305 25.64 -2.68 -16.68
C ASN A 305 26.68 -1.82 -15.93
N VAL A 306 26.47 -1.58 -14.62
CA VAL A 306 27.39 -0.82 -13.77
C VAL A 306 28.36 -1.73 -13.03
N LEU A 307 29.51 -1.18 -12.59
CA LEU A 307 30.41 -1.88 -11.65
C LEU A 307 29.70 -1.92 -10.28
N ARG A 308 29.59 -3.10 -9.71
CA ARG A 308 28.91 -3.34 -8.45
C ARG A 308 29.85 -3.94 -7.42
N LEU A 309 29.83 -3.36 -6.24
CA LEU A 309 30.61 -3.76 -5.07
C LEU A 309 29.73 -4.56 -4.12
N PRO A 310 30.20 -5.66 -3.55
CA PRO A 310 29.49 -6.32 -2.45
C PRO A 310 29.32 -5.36 -1.27
N VAL A 311 28.10 -5.20 -0.74
CA VAL A 311 27.83 -4.32 0.42
C VAL A 311 28.67 -4.72 1.64
N ALA A 312 28.99 -6.02 1.79
CA ALA A 312 29.85 -6.53 2.84
C ALA A 312 31.25 -5.90 2.83
N SER A 313 31.81 -5.57 1.64
CA SER A 313 33.13 -4.94 1.53
C SER A 313 33.16 -3.51 2.06
N LEU A 314 32.05 -2.79 2.04
CA LEU A 314 31.94 -1.43 2.59
C LEU A 314 31.76 -1.42 4.11
N ARG A 315 31.29 -2.52 4.69
CA ARG A 315 31.09 -2.69 6.13
C ARG A 315 32.30 -3.25 6.82
N PHE A 316 33.29 -3.78 6.06
CA PHE A 316 34.48 -4.37 6.62
C PHE A 316 35.41 -3.31 7.23
N THR A 317 35.75 -3.48 8.50
CA THR A 317 36.75 -2.68 9.22
C THR A 317 37.87 -3.60 9.63
N PRO A 318 39.10 -3.42 9.10
CA PRO A 318 40.22 -4.28 9.44
C PRO A 318 40.60 -4.15 10.92
N PRO A 319 41.02 -5.24 11.59
CA PRO A 319 41.60 -5.20 12.92
C PRO A 319 42.88 -4.34 12.94
N GLU A 320 43.20 -3.72 14.09
CA GLU A 320 44.41 -2.87 14.22
C GLU A 320 45.72 -3.62 13.92
N GLU A 321 45.75 -4.90 14.29
CA GLU A 321 46.91 -5.77 14.01
C GLU A 321 47.17 -5.91 12.49
N LEU A 322 46.11 -6.00 11.70
CA LEU A 322 46.19 -6.09 10.24
C LEU A 322 46.52 -4.71 9.62
N LEU A 323 45.98 -3.62 10.18
CA LEU A 323 46.32 -2.25 9.76
C LEU A 323 47.80 -1.89 9.99
N ALA A 324 48.45 -2.46 11.00
CA ALA A 324 49.85 -2.26 11.29
C ALA A 324 50.78 -2.85 10.20
N THR A 325 50.32 -3.82 9.43
CA THR A 325 51.08 -4.47 8.34
C THR A 325 51.07 -3.68 7.04
N ILE A 326 50.17 -2.69 6.90
CA ILE A 326 49.96 -1.93 5.67
C ILE A 326 50.39 -0.47 5.85
N SER A 327 51.23 0.00 4.93
CA SER A 327 51.64 1.42 4.89
C SER A 327 50.65 2.24 4.07
N PHE A 328 49.77 3.01 4.72
CA PHE A 328 48.81 3.91 4.08
C PHE A 328 48.62 5.19 4.92
N ASP A 329 48.03 6.21 4.32
CA ASP A 329 47.69 7.44 5.02
C ASP A 329 46.46 7.23 5.89
N ARG A 330 46.62 7.31 7.22
CA ARG A 330 45.51 7.08 8.18
C ARG A 330 44.44 8.16 8.13
N ASP A 331 44.73 9.32 7.51
CA ASP A 331 43.73 10.39 7.33
C ASP A 331 42.58 9.97 6.44
N ILE A 332 42.74 8.94 5.58
CA ILE A 332 41.67 8.35 4.79
C ILE A 332 40.55 7.74 5.67
N LEU A 333 40.90 7.20 6.83
CA LEU A 333 39.96 6.59 7.78
C LEU A 333 39.18 7.65 8.57
N THR A 334 39.77 8.84 8.75
CA THR A 334 39.23 9.95 9.54
C THR A 334 38.48 10.96 8.68
N GLN A 335 38.67 10.93 7.36
CA GLN A 335 37.93 11.82 6.45
C GLN A 335 36.44 11.62 6.63
N LYS A 336 35.71 12.74 6.75
CA LYS A 336 34.27 12.81 7.01
C LYS A 336 33.52 11.97 5.99
N LYS A 337 32.92 10.88 6.43
CA LYS A 337 32.00 10.07 5.59
C LYS A 337 30.86 10.95 5.12
N THR A 338 30.82 11.28 3.85
CA THR A 338 29.65 11.88 3.21
C THR A 338 28.62 10.76 3.01
N LEU A 339 27.34 11.10 2.90
CA LEU A 339 26.24 10.13 2.87
C LEU A 339 26.38 8.97 1.85
N ASN A 340 27.18 9.19 0.79
CA ASN A 340 27.36 8.22 -0.30
C ASN A 340 28.84 7.83 -0.49
N THR A 341 29.66 7.84 0.57
CA THR A 341 31.08 7.44 0.46
C THR A 341 31.36 6.27 1.37
N GLY A 342 32.12 5.32 0.85
CA GLY A 342 32.61 4.14 1.57
C GLY A 342 34.10 3.92 1.38
N ILE A 343 34.65 3.02 2.18
CA ILE A 343 36.05 2.58 2.07
C ILE A 343 36.01 1.09 1.77
N VAL A 344 36.73 0.67 0.74
CA VAL A 344 36.91 -0.75 0.40
C VAL A 344 38.38 -1.11 0.45
N TRP A 345 38.67 -2.38 0.73
CA TRP A 345 39.98 -2.91 0.89
C TRP A 345 40.23 -3.96 -0.20
N PRO A 346 40.90 -3.58 -1.31
CA PRO A 346 41.28 -4.53 -2.34
C PRO A 346 42.26 -5.56 -1.80
N GLU A 347 42.18 -6.78 -2.34
CA GLU A 347 43.14 -7.84 -2.07
C GLU A 347 43.87 -8.17 -3.36
N ARG A 348 45.18 -8.52 -3.20
CA ARG A 348 46.00 -9.03 -4.29
C ARG A 348 47.07 -10.01 -3.76
N ASP A 349 47.11 -11.17 -4.40
CA ASP A 349 48.10 -12.22 -4.09
C ASP A 349 48.10 -12.66 -2.60
N GLY A 350 46.91 -12.68 -1.96
CA GLY A 350 46.75 -13.02 -0.53
C GLY A 350 47.00 -11.86 0.44
N PHE A 351 47.31 -10.66 -0.06
CA PHE A 351 47.59 -9.50 0.79
C PHE A 351 46.55 -8.40 0.62
N MET A 352 46.15 -7.83 1.73
CA MET A 352 45.25 -6.67 1.74
C MET A 352 46.02 -5.44 1.25
N MET A 353 45.46 -4.77 0.24
CA MET A 353 46.00 -3.57 -0.36
C MET A 353 45.60 -2.30 0.43
N ARG A 354 46.13 -1.13 -0.01
CA ARG A 354 45.73 0.18 0.54
C ARG A 354 44.25 0.41 0.38
N PRO A 355 43.58 1.09 1.34
CA PRO A 355 42.17 1.41 1.24
C PRO A 355 41.90 2.33 0.07
N VAL A 356 40.76 2.09 -0.59
CA VAL A 356 40.26 2.94 -1.67
C VAL A 356 38.93 3.54 -1.21
N GLN A 357 38.85 4.86 -1.22
CA GLN A 357 37.62 5.57 -0.97
C GLN A 357 36.78 5.60 -2.24
N VAL A 358 35.52 5.26 -2.12
CA VAL A 358 34.58 5.14 -3.23
C VAL A 358 33.34 5.97 -2.99
N GLU A 359 32.82 6.55 -4.05
CA GLU A 359 31.48 7.12 -4.09
C GLU A 359 30.52 6.06 -4.60
N THR A 360 29.48 5.80 -3.82
CA THR A 360 28.49 4.75 -4.09
C THR A 360 27.18 5.35 -4.60
N GLY A 361 26.52 4.65 -5.49
CA GLY A 361 25.20 4.99 -6.02
C GLY A 361 24.10 4.14 -5.39
N ILE A 362 23.22 3.59 -6.24
CA ILE A 362 22.07 2.77 -5.83
C ILE A 362 22.52 1.42 -5.28
N THR A 363 21.68 0.83 -4.44
CA THR A 363 21.93 -0.47 -3.81
C THR A 363 20.70 -1.36 -3.86
N ASP A 364 20.93 -2.68 -3.98
CA ASP A 364 19.92 -3.73 -3.84
C ASP A 364 20.08 -4.51 -2.52
N ASN A 365 20.75 -3.94 -1.51
CA ASN A 365 21.13 -4.56 -0.23
C ASN A 365 22.19 -5.68 -0.33
N ARG A 366 22.49 -6.20 -1.48
CA ARG A 366 23.55 -7.20 -1.74
C ARG A 366 24.75 -6.56 -2.41
N TYR A 367 24.46 -5.72 -3.39
CA TYR A 367 25.46 -4.95 -4.15
C TYR A 367 25.13 -3.47 -4.11
N VAL A 368 26.19 -2.67 -4.28
CA VAL A 368 26.07 -1.21 -4.42
C VAL A 368 26.83 -0.77 -5.66
N GLU A 369 26.27 0.21 -6.34
CA GLU A 369 26.90 0.80 -7.53
C GLU A 369 28.17 1.55 -7.15
N LEU A 370 29.25 1.32 -7.90
CA LEU A 370 30.45 2.13 -7.87
C LEU A 370 30.30 3.28 -8.86
N VAL A 371 30.06 4.50 -8.37
CA VAL A 371 29.95 5.68 -9.20
C VAL A 371 31.35 6.14 -9.62
N ARG A 372 32.24 6.30 -8.66
CA ARG A 372 33.65 6.65 -8.89
C ARG A 372 34.54 6.33 -7.71
N GLU A 373 35.84 6.19 -8.00
CA GLU A 373 36.87 6.16 -6.97
C GLU A 373 37.27 7.60 -6.57
N ILE A 374 37.37 7.87 -5.28
CA ILE A 374 37.88 9.13 -4.78
C ILE A 374 39.42 8.95 -4.59
N LEU A 375 40.16 9.37 -5.59
CA LEU A 375 41.62 9.22 -5.59
C LEU A 375 42.24 10.42 -4.87
N PRO A 376 43.31 10.20 -4.05
CA PRO A 376 44.00 11.31 -3.40
C PRO A 376 44.63 12.25 -4.44
N THR A 377 44.56 13.55 -4.18
CA THR A 377 44.86 14.63 -5.13
C THR A 377 46.32 14.67 -5.60
N SER A 378 47.23 13.97 -4.95
CA SER A 378 48.66 13.86 -5.36
C SER A 378 49.28 12.56 -4.89
N GLY A 379 49.69 11.71 -5.84
CA GLY A 379 50.63 10.64 -5.55
C GLY A 379 51.99 11.22 -5.26
N ARG A 380 52.74 10.63 -4.33
CA ARG A 380 54.13 11.03 -3.96
C ARG A 380 55.10 11.10 -5.15
N ASP A 381 54.72 10.57 -6.30
CA ASP A 381 55.56 10.46 -7.50
C ASP A 381 55.08 11.32 -8.70
N GLY A 382 54.14 12.26 -8.51
CA GLY A 382 53.65 13.14 -9.58
C GLY A 382 52.93 12.44 -10.75
N ARG A 383 52.62 11.14 -10.62
CA ARG A 383 51.84 10.38 -11.62
C ARG A 383 50.36 10.44 -11.31
N ALA A 384 49.56 10.61 -12.35
CA ALA A 384 48.10 10.55 -12.21
C ALA A 384 47.68 9.22 -11.54
N PRO A 385 46.83 9.27 -10.51
CA PRO A 385 46.39 8.06 -9.82
C PRO A 385 45.64 7.16 -10.83
N ARG A 386 46.00 5.88 -10.88
CA ARG A 386 45.34 4.89 -11.74
C ARG A 386 44.15 4.34 -11.01
N GLN A 387 43.04 4.16 -11.73
CA GLN A 387 41.86 3.44 -11.24
C GLN A 387 42.26 2.05 -10.75
N VAL A 388 41.95 1.75 -9.48
CA VAL A 388 42.36 0.52 -8.77
C VAL A 388 41.30 -0.54 -8.93
N LEU A 389 40.02 -0.13 -8.86
CA LEU A 389 38.86 -1.06 -8.90
C LEU A 389 38.46 -1.30 -10.34
N ARG A 390 38.53 -2.54 -10.76
CA ARG A 390 38.11 -3.03 -12.06
C ARG A 390 37.23 -4.26 -11.87
N GLU A 391 36.58 -4.68 -12.91
CA GLU A 391 35.93 -5.98 -12.93
C GLU A 391 36.90 -7.10 -12.52
N ASN A 392 36.46 -8.02 -11.70
CA ASN A 392 37.21 -9.10 -11.08
C ASN A 392 38.28 -8.66 -10.04
N THR A 393 38.28 -7.39 -9.60
CA THR A 393 39.10 -7.01 -8.44
C THR A 393 38.53 -7.66 -7.19
N GLU A 394 39.37 -8.34 -6.41
CA GLU A 394 38.95 -8.94 -5.15
C GLU A 394 38.93 -7.92 -4.03
N LEU A 395 37.86 -7.88 -3.24
CA LEU A 395 37.65 -7.01 -2.10
C LEU A 395 37.53 -7.84 -0.85
N VAL A 396 38.21 -7.44 0.20
CA VAL A 396 38.11 -8.09 1.50
C VAL A 396 36.72 -7.79 2.11
N ILE A 397 36.00 -8.85 2.49
CA ILE A 397 34.70 -8.78 3.15
C ILE A 397 34.77 -9.21 4.61
N ASN A 398 35.81 -10.00 4.98
CA ASN A 398 36.04 -10.44 6.35
C ASN A 398 37.51 -10.86 6.51
N ALA A 399 38.07 -10.73 7.71
CA ALA A 399 39.38 -11.24 8.07
C ALA A 399 39.26 -12.09 9.35
N GLN A 400 39.72 -13.32 9.28
CA GLN A 400 39.73 -14.23 10.42
C GLN A 400 41.19 -14.46 10.88
N LYS A 401 41.43 -14.32 12.18
CA LYS A 401 42.71 -14.66 12.77
C LYS A 401 42.96 -16.17 12.65
N GLY A 402 43.91 -16.56 11.82
CA GLY A 402 44.29 -17.96 11.66
C GLY A 402 44.81 -18.51 12.99
N ALA A 403 44.21 -19.57 13.50
CA ALA A 403 44.86 -20.38 14.52
C ALA A 403 46.10 -21.01 13.87
N ALA A 404 47.28 -20.77 14.43
CA ALA A 404 48.48 -21.42 13.97
C ALA A 404 48.28 -22.94 13.99
N THR A 405 48.09 -23.52 12.81
CA THR A 405 48.05 -24.98 12.61
C THR A 405 49.49 -25.46 12.76
N GLY A 406 49.88 -25.72 14.01
CA GLY A 406 51.11 -26.45 14.28
C GLY A 406 51.02 -27.81 13.60
N THR A 407 51.71 -27.95 12.49
CA THR A 407 51.97 -29.23 11.84
C THR A 407 52.87 -30.06 12.75
N THR A 408 52.27 -30.82 13.66
CA THR A 408 52.98 -31.87 14.40
C THR A 408 52.96 -33.13 13.58
N THR A 409 53.87 -33.21 12.60
CA THR A 409 54.26 -34.52 12.05
C THR A 409 55.11 -35.21 13.13
N ARG A 410 54.45 -36.08 13.88
CA ARG A 410 55.20 -37.07 14.70
C ARG A 410 54.72 -38.46 14.33
N GLY A 411 55.51 -39.06 13.47
CA GLY A 411 55.48 -40.50 13.25
C GLY A 411 55.73 -41.23 14.57
N GLY A 412 54.92 -42.16 14.90
CA GLY A 412 55.00 -43.07 16.03
C GLY A 412 54.31 -44.35 15.66
N LEU A 413 55.14 -45.24 15.10
CA LEU A 413 54.91 -46.69 14.96
C LEU A 413 54.44 -47.25 16.30
N LEU A 414 53.38 -48.02 16.32
CA LEU A 414 53.31 -49.39 16.95
C LEU A 414 51.80 -49.77 17.06
N GLY A 415 51.59 -50.90 16.50
CA GLY A 415 50.32 -51.56 16.33
C GLY A 415 49.77 -52.18 17.60
N MET A 416 48.53 -52.56 17.58
CA MET A 416 48.00 -53.93 17.69
C MET A 416 46.47 -53.89 17.83
N PRO A 417 45.77 -54.95 17.42
CA PRO A 417 44.32 -54.92 17.22
C PRO A 417 43.58 -55.60 18.39
N GLY A 418 42.36 -55.25 18.62
CA GLY A 418 41.55 -55.97 19.61
C GLY A 418 40.09 -55.59 19.64
N GLY A 419 39.27 -56.45 19.06
CA GLY A 419 38.14 -57.00 19.77
C GLY A 419 36.81 -56.22 19.69
N GLY A 420 35.95 -56.79 18.91
CA GLY A 420 34.57 -56.42 18.71
C GLY A 420 33.64 -56.52 19.93
N ARG A 421 32.45 -55.95 19.76
CA ARG A 421 31.17 -56.60 20.07
C ARG A 421 29.97 -55.76 19.66
N ARG A 422 29.15 -56.43 18.96
CA ARG A 422 27.74 -56.34 18.65
C ARG A 422 26.79 -55.88 19.78
N GLY A 423 25.68 -55.34 19.33
CA GLY A 423 24.38 -55.34 19.98
C GLY A 423 23.78 -53.91 19.94
N GLY A 424 22.68 -53.63 19.35
CA GLY A 424 21.41 -54.25 19.10
C GLY A 424 20.39 -53.14 19.23
N GLY A 425 19.51 -53.00 18.21
CA GLY A 425 18.38 -52.06 18.24
C GLY A 425 17.28 -52.58 19.19
N PRO A 426 16.03 -52.28 19.02
CA PRO A 426 15.33 -51.16 18.40
C PRO A 426 14.22 -50.59 19.32
N ARG A 427 13.70 -49.43 19.02
CA ARG A 427 12.25 -49.15 18.94
C ARG A 427 12.03 -47.70 18.52
#